data_507d23d1156561e52b0e8499b8751317
#
_entry.id   507d23d1156561e52b0e8499b8751317
#
_cell.length_a   1.000
_cell.length_b   1.000
_cell.length_c   1.000
_cell.angle_alpha   90.00
_cell.angle_beta   90.00
_cell.angle_gamma   90.00
#
_symmetry.space_group_name_H-M   'P 1'
#
loop_
_entity.id
_entity.type
_entity.pdbx_description
1 polymer ?
#
loop_
_entity_poly.entity_id
_entity_poly.type
_entity_poly.pdbx_seq_one_letter_code
_entity_poly.pdbx_strand_id
1 'polypeptide(L)'
;MIPYFKSSDRAFTLLHGDCIELLKQFSFKFDMIFADPPYFLSNGGISVQSGKMVCVDKGEWDKGGTPEYIDSFNRAWISECQNKLKENGTIWISGTYHNIFSIANILTELGFKILNVVTWAKTNPPPNISCRYFTHSTEFIIWARKSAKITHYYNYSIMKQINSNKQMTDVWQLPAIARWEKSCGKHPTQKPLSVLSRIILASTRGGVRGFSTHLQAAALQELQPIFWDAVF
;
A
#
# COMPACT_ATOMS: atom_id res chain seq x y z
N MET A 1 3.38 17.63 -16.71
CA MET A 1 2.76 16.30 -16.48
C MET A 1 1.31 16.35 -16.94
N ILE A 2 0.90 15.47 -17.86
CA ILE A 2 -0.48 15.39 -18.35
C ILE A 2 -1.16 14.23 -17.61
N PRO A 3 -2.25 14.47 -16.88
CA PRO A 3 -2.94 13.39 -16.16
C PRO A 3 -3.66 12.46 -17.16
N TYR A 4 -3.66 11.16 -16.87
CA TYR A 4 -4.46 10.17 -17.58
C TYR A 4 -5.96 10.37 -17.30
N PHE A 5 -6.28 10.70 -16.04
CA PHE A 5 -7.64 11.04 -15.61
C PHE A 5 -7.59 12.08 -14.48
N LYS A 6 -8.60 12.93 -14.41
CA LYS A 6 -8.80 13.89 -13.32
C LYS A 6 -10.28 13.98 -12.99
N SER A 7 -10.62 13.87 -11.70
CA SER A 7 -12.00 14.03 -11.24
C SER A 7 -12.48 15.48 -11.44
N SER A 8 -13.81 15.65 -11.59
CA SER A 8 -14.43 16.95 -11.82
C SER A 8 -14.19 17.94 -10.68
N ASP A 9 -14.16 17.45 -9.45
CA ASP A 9 -13.83 18.20 -8.23
C ASP A 9 -12.34 18.44 -8.03
N ARG A 10 -11.50 17.87 -8.91
CA ARG A 10 -10.02 17.92 -8.84
C ARG A 10 -9.41 17.26 -7.58
N ALA A 11 -10.20 16.53 -6.81
CA ALA A 11 -9.72 15.85 -5.61
C ALA A 11 -8.83 14.65 -5.97
N PHE A 12 -9.07 14.04 -7.14
CA PHE A 12 -8.33 12.87 -7.61
C PHE A 12 -7.66 13.11 -8.97
N THR A 13 -6.41 12.68 -9.08
CA THR A 13 -5.64 12.71 -10.33
C THR A 13 -4.94 11.36 -10.52
N LEU A 14 -5.24 10.69 -11.64
CA LEU A 14 -4.55 9.47 -12.06
C LEU A 14 -3.46 9.83 -13.06
N LEU A 15 -2.26 9.31 -12.81
CA LEU A 15 -1.11 9.44 -13.68
C LEU A 15 -0.72 8.05 -14.21
N HIS A 16 -0.25 8.01 -15.45
CA HIS A 16 0.28 6.80 -16.06
C HIS A 16 1.76 7.00 -16.38
N GLY A 17 2.61 6.11 -15.89
CA GLY A 17 4.06 6.15 -16.12
C GLY A 17 4.85 5.52 -14.97
N ASP A 18 6.16 5.56 -15.08
CA ASP A 18 7.06 5.15 -14.03
C ASP A 18 6.90 6.06 -12.80
N CYS A 19 6.67 5.47 -11.63
CA CYS A 19 6.35 6.22 -10.42
C CYS A 19 7.53 7.08 -9.92
N ILE A 20 8.77 6.66 -10.14
CA ILE A 20 9.98 7.41 -9.76
C ILE A 20 10.08 8.66 -10.62
N GLU A 21 9.92 8.50 -11.93
CA GLU A 21 9.97 9.63 -12.87
C GLU A 21 8.79 10.60 -12.67
N LEU A 22 7.61 10.08 -12.33
CA LEU A 22 6.47 10.90 -12.00
C LEU A 22 6.67 11.67 -10.68
N LEU A 23 7.18 11.02 -9.65
CA LEU A 23 7.47 11.66 -8.36
C LEU A 23 8.42 12.85 -8.53
N LYS A 24 9.49 12.72 -9.30
CA LYS A 24 10.46 13.80 -9.56
C LYS A 24 9.82 15.08 -10.12
N GLN A 25 8.75 14.95 -10.90
CA GLN A 25 8.07 16.07 -11.56
C GLN A 25 7.21 16.92 -10.62
N PHE A 26 6.86 16.44 -9.42
CA PHE A 26 6.09 17.25 -8.47
C PHE A 26 6.97 18.35 -7.83
N SER A 27 6.47 19.58 -7.85
CA SER A 27 7.11 20.73 -7.19
C SER A 27 6.80 20.85 -5.69
N PHE A 28 5.86 20.04 -5.19
CA PHE A 28 5.42 20.05 -3.81
C PHE A 28 5.70 18.71 -3.11
N LYS A 29 5.55 18.71 -1.79
CA LYS A 29 5.69 17.51 -0.95
C LYS A 29 4.34 16.99 -0.49
N PHE A 30 4.25 15.68 -0.31
CA PHE A 30 3.06 14.97 0.15
C PHE A 30 3.03 14.86 1.68
N ASP A 31 1.83 14.83 2.23
CA ASP A 31 1.60 14.55 3.65
C ASP A 31 1.69 13.06 3.93
N MET A 32 1.22 12.24 2.98
CA MET A 32 1.23 10.78 3.09
C MET A 32 1.52 10.15 1.72
N ILE A 33 2.28 9.07 1.72
CA ILE A 33 2.48 8.19 0.57
C ILE A 33 2.04 6.79 0.95
N PHE A 34 1.21 6.15 0.11
CA PHE A 34 0.97 4.72 0.15
C PHE A 34 1.66 4.07 -1.05
N ALA A 35 2.51 3.09 -0.81
CA ALA A 35 3.21 2.34 -1.84
C ALA A 35 2.83 0.85 -1.80
N ASP A 36 2.47 0.31 -2.96
CA ASP A 36 2.25 -1.11 -3.21
C ASP A 36 3.25 -1.59 -4.28
N PRO A 37 4.52 -1.81 -3.89
CA PRO A 37 5.59 -2.15 -4.83
C PRO A 37 5.44 -3.58 -5.36
N PRO A 38 6.19 -3.98 -6.39
CA PRO A 38 6.29 -5.38 -6.80
C PRO A 38 6.70 -6.28 -5.64
N TYR A 39 6.05 -7.44 -5.53
CA TYR A 39 6.36 -8.43 -4.49
C TYR A 39 7.33 -9.50 -4.96
N PHE A 40 7.71 -9.45 -6.26
CA PHE A 40 8.61 -10.40 -6.91
C PHE A 40 8.17 -11.86 -6.80
N LEU A 41 6.86 -12.10 -6.95
CA LEU A 41 6.24 -13.42 -6.81
C LEU A 41 6.12 -14.19 -8.13
N SER A 42 6.35 -13.55 -9.27
CA SER A 42 6.18 -14.12 -10.61
C SER A 42 7.39 -14.98 -11.03
N ASN A 43 7.70 -16.00 -10.21
CA ASN A 43 8.85 -16.91 -10.41
C ASN A 43 8.39 -18.32 -10.84
N GLY A 44 7.25 -18.45 -11.53
CA GLY A 44 6.72 -19.75 -11.97
C GLY A 44 6.06 -20.59 -10.87
N GLY A 45 5.76 -20.00 -9.72
CA GLY A 45 5.02 -20.65 -8.63
C GLY A 45 3.59 -21.01 -9.02
N ILE A 46 2.99 -21.96 -8.31
CA ILE A 46 1.61 -22.43 -8.53
C ILE A 46 0.74 -21.97 -7.37
N SER A 47 -0.45 -21.44 -7.67
CA SER A 47 -1.49 -21.08 -6.71
C SER A 47 -2.84 -21.71 -7.09
N VAL A 48 -3.83 -21.63 -6.20
CA VAL A 48 -5.21 -22.03 -6.50
C VAL A 48 -6.10 -20.83 -6.62
N GLN A 49 -6.81 -20.74 -7.72
CA GLN A 49 -7.86 -19.73 -7.92
C GLN A 49 -9.17 -20.44 -8.28
N SER A 50 -10.20 -20.27 -7.46
CA SER A 50 -11.52 -20.90 -7.64
C SER A 50 -11.43 -22.44 -7.82
N GLY A 51 -10.59 -23.11 -7.02
CA GLY A 51 -10.41 -24.56 -7.07
C GLY A 51 -9.53 -25.09 -8.21
N LYS A 52 -8.98 -24.21 -9.07
CA LYS A 52 -8.08 -24.58 -10.17
C LYS A 52 -6.66 -24.16 -9.89
N MET A 53 -5.69 -25.00 -10.21
CA MET A 53 -4.27 -24.65 -10.20
C MET A 53 -4.00 -23.61 -11.28
N VAL A 54 -3.35 -22.50 -10.91
CA VAL A 54 -2.95 -21.43 -11.82
C VAL A 54 -1.48 -21.07 -11.56
N CYS A 55 -0.76 -20.76 -12.64
CA CYS A 55 0.58 -20.21 -12.52
C CYS A 55 0.52 -18.81 -11.90
N VAL A 56 1.44 -18.50 -10.99
CA VAL A 56 1.60 -17.15 -10.44
C VAL A 56 2.46 -16.36 -11.41
N ASP A 57 1.82 -15.75 -12.38
CA ASP A 57 2.45 -14.78 -13.28
C ASP A 57 1.61 -13.50 -13.26
N LYS A 58 2.17 -12.44 -12.73
CA LYS A 58 1.54 -11.11 -12.65
C LYS A 58 2.08 -10.15 -13.70
N GLY A 59 3.05 -10.59 -14.49
CA GLY A 59 3.71 -9.83 -15.55
C GLY A 59 5.20 -9.58 -15.29
N GLU A 60 5.88 -9.03 -16.30
CA GLU A 60 7.32 -8.78 -16.27
C GLU A 60 7.76 -7.90 -15.08
N TRP A 61 6.91 -6.97 -14.66
CA TRP A 61 7.17 -6.04 -13.57
C TRP A 61 7.26 -6.72 -12.18
N ASP A 62 6.72 -7.93 -12.01
CA ASP A 62 6.74 -8.70 -10.75
C ASP A 62 7.72 -9.89 -10.81
N LYS A 63 8.51 -9.99 -11.86
CA LYS A 63 9.56 -11.01 -11.95
C LYS A 63 10.67 -10.69 -10.96
N GLY A 64 11.09 -11.73 -10.23
CA GLY A 64 12.18 -11.63 -9.26
C GLY A 64 13.53 -11.41 -9.96
N GLY A 65 14.42 -10.76 -9.23
CA GLY A 65 15.82 -10.61 -9.54
C GLY A 65 16.70 -11.17 -8.45
N THR A 66 17.99 -10.89 -8.50
CA THR A 66 18.89 -11.18 -7.39
C THR A 66 18.51 -10.33 -6.16
N PRO A 67 18.86 -10.74 -4.93
CA PRO A 67 18.64 -9.92 -3.74
C PRO A 67 19.19 -8.50 -3.89
N GLU A 68 20.36 -8.34 -4.51
CA GLU A 68 20.99 -7.04 -4.75
C GLU A 68 20.18 -6.16 -5.70
N TYR A 69 19.57 -6.77 -6.71
CA TYR A 69 18.66 -6.05 -7.62
C TYR A 69 17.42 -5.56 -6.87
N ILE A 70 16.80 -6.43 -6.06
CA ILE A 70 15.62 -6.10 -5.26
C ILE A 70 15.93 -4.96 -4.28
N ASP A 71 17.07 -5.02 -3.58
CA ASP A 71 17.51 -3.98 -2.66
C ASP A 71 17.79 -2.65 -3.37
N SER A 72 18.46 -2.71 -4.52
CA SER A 72 18.74 -1.51 -5.33
C SER A 72 17.46 -0.86 -5.83
N PHE A 73 16.52 -1.66 -6.34
CA PHE A 73 15.19 -1.19 -6.77
C PHE A 73 14.43 -0.56 -5.61
N ASN A 74 14.32 -1.26 -4.48
CA ASN A 74 13.62 -0.76 -3.31
C ASN A 74 14.24 0.56 -2.79
N ARG A 75 15.55 0.65 -2.75
CA ARG A 75 16.26 1.87 -2.35
C ARG A 75 15.95 3.05 -3.26
N ALA A 76 15.89 2.83 -4.57
CA ALA A 76 15.65 3.89 -5.54
C ALA A 76 14.29 4.55 -5.32
N TRP A 77 13.21 3.78 -5.30
CA TRP A 77 11.88 4.35 -5.15
C TRP A 77 11.59 4.86 -3.73
N ILE A 78 12.12 4.21 -2.66
CA ILE A 78 11.94 4.69 -1.28
C ILE A 78 12.67 6.02 -1.08
N SER A 79 13.88 6.18 -1.63
CA SER A 79 14.61 7.45 -1.58
C SER A 79 13.83 8.58 -2.26
N GLU A 80 13.20 8.32 -3.41
CA GLU A 80 12.39 9.33 -4.07
C GLU A 80 11.12 9.65 -3.29
N CYS A 81 10.47 8.66 -2.68
CA CYS A 81 9.37 8.90 -1.75
C CYS A 81 9.81 9.78 -0.56
N GLN A 82 11.00 9.54 0.01
CA GLN A 82 11.55 10.37 1.09
C GLN A 82 11.72 11.83 0.67
N ASN A 83 12.25 12.07 -0.54
CA ASN A 83 12.45 13.40 -1.10
C ASN A 83 11.12 14.15 -1.23
N LYS A 84 10.04 13.43 -1.57
CA LYS A 84 8.71 14.00 -1.81
C LYS A 84 7.78 14.00 -0.59
N LEU A 85 8.19 13.46 0.54
CA LEU A 85 7.46 13.58 1.79
C LEU A 85 7.78 14.88 2.52
N LYS A 86 6.76 15.49 3.14
CA LYS A 86 6.94 16.56 4.14
C LYS A 86 7.73 16.02 5.33
N GLU A 87 8.32 16.91 6.13
CA GLU A 87 9.10 16.49 7.30
C GLU A 87 8.27 15.74 8.36
N ASN A 88 7.00 16.08 8.48
CA ASN A 88 6.01 15.38 9.33
C ASN A 88 5.22 14.31 8.56
N GLY A 89 5.57 14.05 7.31
CA GLY A 89 4.88 13.10 6.45
C GLY A 89 5.14 11.64 6.82
N THR A 90 4.22 10.78 6.41
CA THR A 90 4.30 9.33 6.65
C THR A 90 4.23 8.54 5.35
N ILE A 91 4.81 7.35 5.38
CA ILE A 91 4.74 6.38 4.29
C ILE A 91 4.14 5.07 4.81
N TRP A 92 3.26 4.48 4.01
CA TRP A 92 2.73 3.16 4.20
C TRP A 92 3.17 2.28 3.03
N ILE A 93 3.71 1.11 3.31
CA ILE A 93 4.25 0.22 2.28
C ILE A 93 3.71 -1.17 2.51
N SER A 94 2.95 -1.68 1.54
CA SER A 94 2.47 -3.07 1.57
C SER A 94 3.52 -4.03 1.05
N GLY A 95 3.48 -5.26 1.55
CA GLY A 95 4.40 -6.30 1.13
C GLY A 95 4.09 -7.66 1.71
N THR A 96 4.82 -8.65 1.22
CA THR A 96 4.86 -10.00 1.76
C THR A 96 6.24 -10.30 2.33
N TYR A 97 6.43 -11.47 2.91
CA TYR A 97 7.73 -11.86 3.44
C TYR A 97 8.87 -11.86 2.40
N HIS A 98 8.55 -11.84 1.09
CA HIS A 98 9.56 -11.81 0.03
C HIS A 98 10.27 -10.46 -0.12
N ASN A 99 9.62 -9.35 0.23
CA ASN A 99 10.17 -8.01 0.02
C ASN A 99 10.16 -7.13 1.27
N ILE A 100 9.31 -7.44 2.27
CA ILE A 100 9.08 -6.53 3.40
C ILE A 100 10.32 -6.33 4.28
N PHE A 101 11.19 -7.33 4.40
CA PHE A 101 12.41 -7.24 5.21
C PHE A 101 13.45 -6.33 4.56
N SER A 102 13.65 -6.44 3.24
CA SER A 102 14.48 -5.51 2.46
C SER A 102 13.99 -4.08 2.64
N ILE A 103 12.68 -3.85 2.47
CA ILE A 103 12.04 -2.54 2.63
C ILE A 103 12.26 -1.98 4.04
N ALA A 104 12.07 -2.79 5.10
CA ALA A 104 12.26 -2.35 6.48
C ALA A 104 13.72 -1.93 6.77
N ASN A 105 14.68 -2.70 6.26
CA ASN A 105 16.09 -2.38 6.39
C ASN A 105 16.43 -1.05 5.70
N ILE A 106 16.01 -0.89 4.45
CA ILE A 106 16.24 0.33 3.66
C ILE A 106 15.58 1.56 4.31
N LEU A 107 14.35 1.44 4.82
CA LEU A 107 13.71 2.54 5.56
C LEU A 107 14.57 2.98 6.76
N THR A 108 15.12 2.02 7.50
CA THR A 108 15.97 2.30 8.65
C THR A 108 17.27 2.99 8.24
N GLU A 109 17.93 2.50 7.21
CA GLU A 109 19.17 3.09 6.65
C GLU A 109 18.95 4.51 6.12
N LEU A 110 17.79 4.79 5.51
CA LEU A 110 17.42 6.12 5.07
C LEU A 110 16.95 7.06 6.19
N GLY A 111 16.93 6.58 7.44
CA GLY A 111 16.60 7.40 8.61
C GLY A 111 15.10 7.57 8.87
N PHE A 112 14.24 6.81 8.23
CA PHE A 112 12.84 6.75 8.62
C PHE A 112 12.68 6.14 10.01
N LYS A 113 11.66 6.58 10.74
CA LYS A 113 11.25 5.90 11.96
C LYS A 113 10.04 5.00 11.65
N ILE A 114 10.25 3.69 11.69
CA ILE A 114 9.15 2.72 11.62
C ILE A 114 8.27 2.90 12.87
N LEU A 115 6.98 3.04 12.67
CA LEU A 115 5.96 3.20 13.71
C LEU A 115 5.31 1.87 14.04
N ASN A 116 4.85 1.14 13.00
CA ASN A 116 4.25 -0.18 13.11
C ASN A 116 4.63 -1.04 11.91
N VAL A 117 4.66 -2.34 12.12
CA VAL A 117 4.55 -3.35 11.08
C VAL A 117 3.19 -4.02 11.27
N VAL A 118 2.21 -3.54 10.52
CA VAL A 118 0.85 -4.05 10.59
C VAL A 118 0.78 -5.41 9.91
N THR A 119 0.23 -6.39 10.60
CA THR A 119 -0.10 -7.71 10.05
C THR A 119 -1.55 -7.71 9.57
N TRP A 120 -1.75 -7.69 8.27
CA TRP A 120 -3.07 -7.93 7.70
C TRP A 120 -3.32 -9.43 7.63
N ALA A 121 -4.09 -9.95 8.59
CA ALA A 121 -4.52 -11.34 8.67
C ALA A 121 -5.78 -11.54 7.83
N LYS A 122 -5.66 -12.25 6.70
CA LYS A 122 -6.78 -12.52 5.80
C LYS A 122 -7.72 -13.53 6.41
N THR A 123 -9.00 -13.22 6.50
CA THR A 123 -10.01 -14.12 7.04
C THR A 123 -10.40 -15.25 6.06
N ASN A 124 -10.03 -15.11 4.78
CA ASN A 124 -10.31 -16.04 3.69
C ASN A 124 -9.07 -16.33 2.81
N PRO A 125 -7.95 -16.78 3.39
CA PRO A 125 -6.74 -17.05 2.62
C PRO A 125 -6.93 -18.24 1.66
N PRO A 126 -6.21 -18.27 0.52
CA PRO A 126 -6.19 -19.44 -0.34
C PRO A 126 -5.54 -20.63 0.37
N PRO A 127 -5.95 -21.87 0.11
CA PRO A 127 -5.36 -23.05 0.72
C PRO A 127 -3.92 -23.26 0.26
N ASN A 128 -3.11 -23.89 1.13
CA ASN A 128 -1.78 -24.37 0.75
C ASN A 128 -1.89 -25.76 0.09
N ILE A 129 -1.58 -25.83 -1.20
CA ILE A 129 -1.69 -27.09 -1.99
C ILE A 129 -0.62 -28.09 -1.61
N SER A 130 0.58 -27.63 -1.27
CA SER A 130 1.72 -28.51 -0.99
C SER A 130 1.58 -29.26 0.33
N CYS A 131 0.80 -28.74 1.27
CA CYS A 131 0.62 -29.27 2.63
C CYS A 131 1.95 -29.51 3.39
N ARG A 132 3.01 -28.77 3.06
CA ARG A 132 4.36 -28.93 3.64
C ARG A 132 4.77 -27.79 4.54
N TYR A 133 3.97 -26.70 4.61
CA TYR A 133 4.17 -25.54 5.47
C TYR A 133 2.82 -24.91 5.79
N PHE A 134 2.80 -23.95 6.69
CA PHE A 134 1.57 -23.24 7.06
C PHE A 134 1.00 -22.45 5.88
N THR A 135 -0.32 -22.35 5.80
CA THR A 135 -1.00 -21.53 4.81
C THR A 135 -0.60 -20.06 5.00
N HIS A 136 -0.13 -19.42 3.93
CA HIS A 136 0.16 -18.00 3.93
C HIS A 136 -1.15 -17.21 4.01
N SER A 137 -1.48 -16.74 5.21
CA SER A 137 -2.71 -16.02 5.50
C SER A 137 -2.50 -14.52 5.79
N THR A 138 -1.26 -14.05 5.70
CA THR A 138 -0.92 -12.68 6.08
C THR A 138 -0.20 -11.93 4.96
N GLU A 139 -0.44 -10.61 4.92
CA GLU A 139 0.43 -9.62 4.29
C GLU A 139 0.86 -8.61 5.35
N PHE A 140 1.94 -7.89 5.07
CA PHE A 140 2.47 -6.89 5.97
C PHE A 140 2.30 -5.49 5.39
N ILE A 141 2.13 -4.51 6.28
CA ILE A 141 2.09 -3.11 5.89
C ILE A 141 2.96 -2.34 6.86
N ILE A 142 4.10 -1.84 6.38
CA ILE A 142 4.98 -0.99 7.20
C ILE A 142 4.41 0.42 7.20
N TRP A 143 4.24 0.98 8.39
CA TRP A 143 3.98 2.39 8.59
C TRP A 143 5.21 3.07 9.18
N ALA A 144 5.72 4.06 8.47
CA ALA A 144 6.90 4.80 8.90
C ALA A 144 6.70 6.31 8.72
N ARG A 145 7.38 7.10 9.56
CA ARG A 145 7.45 8.56 9.42
C ARG A 145 8.83 8.98 8.93
N LYS A 146 8.87 10.05 8.13
CA LYS A 146 10.10 10.56 7.54
C LYS A 146 11.14 10.96 8.60
N SER A 147 10.74 11.73 9.59
CA SER A 147 11.64 12.26 10.61
C SER A 147 11.43 11.56 11.97
N ALA A 148 12.49 11.09 12.59
CA ALA A 148 12.44 10.58 13.96
C ALA A 148 12.14 11.66 15.01
N LYS A 149 12.40 12.94 14.68
CA LYS A 149 12.27 14.08 15.59
C LYS A 149 10.92 14.81 15.49
N ILE A 150 10.29 14.79 14.31
CA ILE A 150 9.07 15.57 14.04
C ILE A 150 7.86 14.64 14.15
N THR A 151 6.87 15.05 14.96
CA THR A 151 5.65 14.29 15.17
C THR A 151 4.78 14.29 13.91
N HIS A 152 4.37 13.11 13.48
CA HIS A 152 3.41 12.91 12.40
C HIS A 152 1.97 13.07 12.89
N TYR A 153 1.03 13.17 11.95
CA TYR A 153 -0.38 13.12 12.27
C TYR A 153 -0.86 11.67 12.41
N TYR A 154 -1.67 11.42 13.44
CA TYR A 154 -2.41 10.18 13.64
C TYR A 154 -3.81 10.48 14.14
N ASN A 155 -4.83 10.00 13.45
CA ASN A 155 -6.22 10.20 13.84
C ASN A 155 -6.67 9.15 14.85
N TYR A 156 -6.18 9.28 16.08
CA TYR A 156 -6.46 8.33 17.16
C TYR A 156 -7.96 8.17 17.42
N SER A 157 -8.73 9.26 17.40
CA SER A 157 -10.17 9.25 17.69
C SER A 157 -10.95 8.42 16.67
N ILE A 158 -10.72 8.63 15.38
CA ILE A 158 -11.36 7.84 14.32
C ILE A 158 -10.94 6.37 14.39
N MET A 159 -9.64 6.10 14.59
CA MET A 159 -9.16 4.72 14.72
C MET A 159 -9.79 3.99 15.90
N LYS A 160 -9.98 4.66 17.02
CA LYS A 160 -10.67 4.12 18.18
C LYS A 160 -12.16 3.88 17.88
N GLN A 161 -12.82 4.83 17.23
CA GLN A 161 -14.25 4.76 16.89
C GLN A 161 -14.55 3.56 15.97
N ILE A 162 -13.79 3.38 14.89
CA ILE A 162 -13.98 2.26 13.94
C ILE A 162 -13.56 0.90 14.52
N ASN A 163 -12.87 0.89 15.66
CA ASN A 163 -12.51 -0.31 16.41
C ASN A 163 -13.38 -0.50 17.68
N SER A 164 -14.66 -0.22 17.59
CA SER A 164 -15.63 -0.38 18.69
C SER A 164 -15.21 0.35 19.97
N ASN A 165 -14.69 1.57 19.84
CA ASN A 165 -14.17 2.41 20.91
C ASN A 165 -12.98 1.83 21.70
N LYS A 166 -12.30 0.83 21.13
CA LYS A 166 -11.04 0.28 21.66
C LYS A 166 -9.85 0.79 20.84
N GLN A 167 -8.66 0.81 21.45
CA GLN A 167 -7.43 1.12 20.72
C GLN A 167 -7.25 0.15 19.52
N MET A 168 -6.94 0.72 18.36
CA MET A 168 -6.60 -0.08 17.19
C MET A 168 -5.23 -0.74 17.41
N THR A 169 -5.15 -2.03 17.11
CA THR A 169 -3.89 -2.80 17.15
C THR A 169 -3.27 -2.91 15.76
N ASP A 170 -2.08 -3.43 15.70
CA ASP A 170 -1.33 -3.70 14.47
C ASP A 170 -1.63 -5.06 13.83
N VAL A 171 -2.61 -5.80 14.35
CA VAL A 171 -3.15 -7.00 13.70
C VAL A 171 -4.54 -6.71 13.16
N TRP A 172 -4.67 -6.67 11.83
CA TRP A 172 -5.92 -6.36 11.15
C TRP A 172 -6.53 -7.62 10.55
N GLN A 173 -7.60 -8.11 11.14
CA GLN A 173 -8.39 -9.24 10.62
C GLN A 173 -9.39 -8.70 9.58
N LEU A 174 -9.01 -8.76 8.32
CA LEU A 174 -9.81 -8.25 7.20
C LEU A 174 -9.83 -9.27 6.06
N PRO A 175 -10.95 -9.41 5.34
CA PRO A 175 -11.01 -10.28 4.19
C PRO A 175 -10.07 -9.78 3.08
N ALA A 176 -9.68 -10.70 2.20
CA ALA A 176 -9.17 -10.33 0.89
C ALA A 176 -10.29 -9.67 0.09
N ILE A 177 -9.92 -9.04 -1.04
CA ILE A 177 -10.85 -8.28 -1.88
C ILE A 177 -12.16 -9.02 -2.15
N ALA A 178 -13.27 -8.36 -1.92
CA ALA A 178 -14.61 -8.87 -2.18
C ALA A 178 -14.97 -8.83 -3.69
N ARG A 179 -15.98 -9.59 -4.09
CA ARG A 179 -16.42 -9.62 -5.50
C ARG A 179 -16.97 -8.28 -5.98
N TRP A 180 -17.69 -7.56 -5.13
CA TRP A 180 -18.27 -6.26 -5.47
C TRP A 180 -17.19 -5.16 -5.66
N GLU A 181 -16.05 -5.29 -4.99
CA GLU A 181 -14.90 -4.38 -5.17
C GLU A 181 -14.21 -4.54 -6.54
N LYS A 182 -14.65 -5.51 -7.36
CA LYS A 182 -14.13 -5.80 -8.71
C LYS A 182 -15.08 -5.32 -9.82
N SER A 183 -15.97 -4.40 -9.52
CA SER A 183 -16.99 -3.88 -10.44
C SER A 183 -16.40 -3.26 -11.72
N CYS A 184 -15.23 -2.61 -11.61
CA CYS A 184 -14.55 -1.95 -12.74
C CYS A 184 -13.41 -2.80 -13.35
N GLY A 185 -13.40 -4.11 -13.10
CA GLY A 185 -12.40 -5.02 -13.66
C GLY A 185 -11.66 -5.84 -12.61
N LYS A 186 -10.83 -6.76 -13.08
CA LYS A 186 -10.00 -7.62 -12.22
C LYS A 186 -8.54 -7.20 -12.33
N HIS A 187 -7.95 -6.85 -11.20
CA HIS A 187 -6.50 -6.73 -11.12
C HIS A 187 -5.95 -7.75 -10.13
N PRO A 188 -4.84 -8.43 -10.45
CA PRO A 188 -4.36 -9.56 -9.65
C PRO A 188 -3.90 -9.15 -8.24
N THR A 189 -3.52 -7.89 -8.05
CA THR A 189 -2.97 -7.39 -6.77
C THR A 189 -3.80 -6.29 -6.12
N GLN A 190 -5.06 -6.10 -6.54
CA GLN A 190 -5.95 -5.08 -5.96
C GLN A 190 -6.05 -5.24 -4.44
N LYS A 191 -5.87 -4.13 -3.70
CA LYS A 191 -6.05 -4.10 -2.25
C LYS A 191 -7.50 -3.88 -1.88
N PRO A 192 -8.02 -4.50 -0.79
CA PRO A 192 -9.37 -4.23 -0.31
C PRO A 192 -9.52 -2.78 0.16
N LEU A 193 -10.68 -2.20 -0.09
CA LEU A 193 -11.03 -0.85 0.36
C LEU A 193 -10.91 -0.71 1.88
N SER A 194 -11.24 -1.75 2.63
CA SER A 194 -11.14 -1.77 4.09
C SER A 194 -9.72 -1.53 4.61
N VAL A 195 -8.70 -2.00 3.89
CA VAL A 195 -7.28 -1.73 4.22
C VAL A 195 -6.92 -0.30 3.88
N LEU A 196 -7.25 0.15 2.66
CA LEU A 196 -6.92 1.49 2.18
C LEU A 196 -7.62 2.57 3.00
N SER A 197 -8.90 2.38 3.35
CA SER A 197 -9.66 3.30 4.20
C SER A 197 -9.01 3.48 5.56
N ARG A 198 -8.57 2.40 6.20
CA ARG A 198 -7.86 2.50 7.50
C ARG A 198 -6.58 3.30 7.39
N ILE A 199 -5.77 3.07 6.35
CA ILE A 199 -4.53 3.80 6.10
C ILE A 199 -4.81 5.30 5.95
N ILE A 200 -5.77 5.65 5.11
CA ILE A 200 -6.14 7.03 4.82
C ILE A 200 -6.68 7.71 6.07
N LEU A 201 -7.69 7.12 6.72
CA LEU A 201 -8.29 7.67 7.93
C LEU A 201 -7.30 7.83 9.08
N ALA A 202 -6.33 6.92 9.21
CA ALA A 202 -5.29 7.01 10.23
C ALA A 202 -4.34 8.18 10.01
N SER A 203 -3.98 8.48 8.75
CA SER A 203 -2.81 9.32 8.45
C SER A 203 -3.13 10.65 7.81
N THR A 204 -4.41 10.92 7.48
CA THR A 204 -4.80 12.14 6.78
C THR A 204 -5.84 12.96 7.53
N ARG A 205 -5.78 14.28 7.36
CA ARG A 205 -6.85 15.23 7.66
C ARG A 205 -7.51 15.63 6.34
N GLY A 206 -8.70 16.22 6.39
CA GLY A 206 -9.26 16.88 5.22
C GLY A 206 -8.30 17.88 4.59
N GLY A 207 -8.27 17.94 3.25
CA GLY A 207 -7.43 18.88 2.50
C GLY A 207 -5.93 18.54 2.40
N VAL A 208 -5.49 17.36 2.83
CA VAL A 208 -4.09 16.93 2.69
C VAL A 208 -3.78 16.35 1.31
N ARG A 209 -2.48 16.33 0.95
CA ARG A 209 -1.99 15.73 -0.29
C ARG A 209 -1.43 14.34 -0.03
N GLY A 210 -2.11 13.32 -0.54
CA GLY A 210 -1.63 11.96 -0.55
C GLY A 210 -1.15 11.55 -1.95
N PHE A 211 -0.23 10.62 -2.00
CA PHE A 211 0.23 9.97 -3.22
C PHE A 211 0.13 8.45 -3.03
N SER A 212 -0.33 7.75 -4.05
CA SER A 212 -0.34 6.30 -4.03
C SER A 212 0.17 5.71 -5.33
N THR A 213 0.96 4.65 -5.21
CA THR A 213 1.38 3.82 -6.33
C THR A 213 0.42 2.65 -6.50
N HIS A 214 0.19 2.20 -7.72
CA HIS A 214 -0.63 1.02 -8.06
C HIS A 214 -2.10 1.06 -7.57
N LEU A 215 -2.63 2.23 -7.20
CA LEU A 215 -4.07 2.36 -7.01
C LEU A 215 -4.76 2.24 -8.36
N GLN A 216 -5.58 1.21 -8.49
CA GLN A 216 -6.48 1.10 -9.64
C GLN A 216 -7.52 2.20 -9.60
N ALA A 217 -7.81 2.78 -10.76
CA ALA A 217 -8.87 3.78 -10.93
C ALA A 217 -10.23 3.33 -10.33
N ALA A 218 -10.51 2.02 -10.36
CA ALA A 218 -11.70 1.41 -9.79
C ALA A 218 -11.83 1.57 -8.27
N ALA A 219 -10.76 1.30 -7.53
CA ALA A 219 -10.77 1.43 -6.07
C ALA A 219 -10.94 2.89 -5.62
N LEU A 220 -10.49 3.82 -6.42
CA LEU A 220 -10.52 5.24 -6.10
C LEU A 220 -11.88 5.90 -6.34
N GLN A 221 -12.66 5.41 -7.30
CA GLN A 221 -14.02 5.87 -7.52
C GLN A 221 -14.91 5.55 -6.31
N GLU A 222 -14.64 4.43 -5.62
CA GLU A 222 -15.35 4.02 -4.40
C GLU A 222 -14.78 4.65 -3.12
N LEU A 223 -13.55 5.17 -3.13
CA LEU A 223 -12.98 5.92 -2.01
C LEU A 223 -13.42 7.40 -1.98
N GLN A 224 -14.00 7.92 -3.06
CA GLN A 224 -14.52 9.29 -3.08
C GLN A 224 -15.41 9.63 -1.89
N PRO A 225 -16.39 8.80 -1.47
CA PRO A 225 -17.20 9.10 -0.30
C PRO A 225 -16.38 9.18 0.99
N ILE A 226 -15.34 8.35 1.14
CA ILE A 226 -14.48 8.32 2.32
C ILE A 226 -13.60 9.57 2.39
N PHE A 227 -13.14 10.09 1.25
CA PHE A 227 -12.43 11.36 1.18
C PHE A 227 -13.32 12.55 1.54
N TRP A 228 -14.61 12.52 1.18
CA TRP A 228 -15.56 13.58 1.48
C TRP A 228 -15.94 13.58 2.97
N ASP A 229 -16.19 12.42 3.57
CA ASP A 229 -16.49 12.31 5.00
C ASP A 229 -15.30 12.62 5.92
N ALA A 230 -14.07 12.57 5.39
CA ALA A 230 -12.87 13.01 6.11
C ALA A 230 -12.57 14.51 5.96
N VAL A 231 -13.36 15.24 5.16
CA VAL A 231 -13.22 16.69 4.89
C VAL A 231 -14.18 17.55 5.73
N PHE A 232 -15.12 16.94 6.48
CA PHE A 232 -16.03 17.64 7.36
C PHE A 232 -15.74 17.39 8.85
#